data_0da018ea70efcb0a24b079b7e5d7475d
#
_entry.id   0da018ea70efcb0a24b079b7e5d7475d
#
_cell.length_a   1.000
_cell.length_b   1.000
_cell.length_c   1.000
_cell.angle_alpha   90.00
_cell.angle_beta   90.00
_cell.angle_gamma   90.00
#
_symmetry.space_group_name_H-M   'P 1'
#
loop_
_entity.id
_entity.type
_entity.pdbx_description
1 polymer ?
#
loop_
_entity_poly.entity_id
_entity_poly.type
_entity_poly.pdbx_seq_one_letter_code
_entity_poly.pdbx_strand_id
1 'polypeptide(L)'
;MHTSISDATSMPRDWNWSLVDKTIMTGIFTGSFDPFTIGHDDIVRRALPLFDRIVIGIGVNERKKYMFTSDERMEQISRIFADEPKIEVKTYNDLTIDFARREKASFIIKGVRSIKDFEYEREQADINLQLGGIETLLLYSDPRYSAVSSSLVRELIHFGRDVSEFLPKK
;
A
#
# COMPACT_ATOMS: atom_id res chain seq x y z
N MET A 1 19.56 34.25 -32.54
CA MET A 1 19.31 34.63 -31.12
C MET A 1 19.38 33.34 -30.29
N HIS A 2 20.54 33.11 -29.64
CA HIS A 2 20.72 31.99 -28.74
C HIS A 2 20.31 32.45 -27.33
N THR A 3 19.19 31.98 -26.81
CA THR A 3 18.84 32.10 -25.41
C THR A 3 19.57 30.99 -24.64
N SER A 4 20.59 31.38 -23.92
CA SER A 4 21.33 30.50 -23.01
C SER A 4 20.45 30.09 -21.84
N ILE A 5 20.24 28.77 -21.67
CA ILE A 5 19.68 28.23 -20.46
C ILE A 5 20.83 28.12 -19.44
N SER A 6 21.04 29.18 -18.69
CA SER A 6 21.95 29.20 -17.54
C SER A 6 21.13 29.70 -16.36
N ASP A 7 20.53 28.79 -15.62
CA ASP A 7 20.33 28.86 -14.17
C ASP A 7 19.85 27.51 -13.65
N ALA A 8 20.75 26.53 -13.68
CA ALA A 8 20.67 25.46 -12.70
C ALA A 8 21.08 26.10 -11.36
N THR A 9 20.09 26.48 -10.57
CA THR A 9 20.27 26.93 -9.19
C THR A 9 21.03 25.84 -8.45
N SER A 10 22.35 26.06 -8.30
CA SER A 10 23.21 25.22 -7.49
C SER A 10 22.64 25.21 -6.08
N MET A 11 22.36 24.02 -5.55
CA MET A 11 22.04 23.86 -4.13
C MET A 11 23.11 24.58 -3.29
N PRO A 12 22.74 25.28 -2.22
CA PRO A 12 23.70 25.90 -1.33
C PRO A 12 24.73 24.90 -0.89
N ARG A 13 26.03 25.24 -0.93
CA ARG A 13 27.14 24.34 -0.56
C ARG A 13 27.16 23.94 0.93
N ASP A 14 26.31 24.59 1.71
CA ASP A 14 26.13 24.43 3.16
C ASP A 14 24.83 23.67 3.51
N TRP A 15 24.24 22.95 2.54
CA TRP A 15 23.07 22.11 2.82
C TRP A 15 23.44 21.02 3.84
N ASN A 16 22.97 21.21 5.05
CA ASN A 16 23.24 20.28 6.16
C ASN A 16 22.04 19.33 6.33
N TRP A 17 22.19 18.11 5.85
CA TRP A 17 21.20 17.03 6.00
C TRP A 17 20.88 16.69 7.47
N SER A 18 21.75 17.06 8.43
CA SER A 18 21.50 16.84 9.86
C SER A 18 20.43 17.78 10.44
N LEU A 19 20.09 18.88 9.71
CA LEU A 19 19.05 19.83 10.09
C LEU A 19 17.70 19.50 9.46
N VAL A 20 17.61 18.50 8.58
CA VAL A 20 16.32 17.98 8.13
C VAL A 20 15.70 17.29 9.32
N ASP A 21 14.69 17.92 9.88
CA ASP A 21 13.88 17.35 10.95
C ASP A 21 13.49 15.93 10.49
N LYS A 22 13.84 14.92 11.27
CA LYS A 22 13.70 13.51 10.88
C LYS A 22 12.22 13.16 10.93
N THR A 23 11.48 13.66 9.92
CA THR A 23 10.07 13.36 9.75
C THR A 23 9.92 11.86 9.58
N ILE A 24 9.17 11.24 10.48
CA ILE A 24 8.86 9.80 10.40
C ILE A 24 8.14 9.54 9.07
N MET A 25 8.79 8.75 8.20
CA MET A 25 8.22 8.39 6.91
C MET A 25 7.19 7.28 7.11
N THR A 26 5.90 7.65 7.10
CA THR A 26 4.79 6.71 7.25
C THR A 26 4.16 6.42 5.89
N GLY A 27 4.06 5.14 5.53
CA GLY A 27 3.28 4.67 4.39
C GLY A 27 1.98 4.02 4.83
N ILE A 28 0.89 4.20 4.06
CA ILE A 28 -0.32 3.39 4.23
C ILE A 28 -0.48 2.46 3.04
N PHE A 29 -0.73 1.18 3.32
CA PHE A 29 -1.07 0.18 2.31
C PHE A 29 -2.53 -0.21 2.49
N THR A 30 -3.39 0.22 1.56
CA THR A 30 -4.84 0.11 1.71
C THR A 30 -5.45 -0.88 0.73
N GLY A 31 -6.42 -1.65 1.23
CA GLY A 31 -7.17 -2.61 0.43
C GLY A 31 -8.29 -3.28 1.21
N SER A 32 -9.09 -4.10 0.51
CA SER A 32 -10.10 -4.96 1.17
C SER A 32 -9.45 -6.16 1.87
N PHE A 33 -8.38 -6.71 1.28
CA PHE A 33 -7.65 -7.88 1.78
C PHE A 33 -8.55 -9.05 2.16
N ASP A 34 -9.36 -9.49 1.23
CA ASP A 34 -10.38 -10.51 1.41
C ASP A 34 -10.14 -11.74 0.50
N PRO A 35 -9.12 -12.57 0.81
CA PRO A 35 -8.13 -12.45 1.87
C PRO A 35 -6.89 -11.64 1.48
N PHE A 36 -5.99 -11.42 2.43
CA PHE A 36 -4.62 -10.93 2.19
C PHE A 36 -3.80 -12.07 1.55
N THR A 37 -3.15 -11.77 0.43
CA THR A 37 -2.46 -12.77 -0.40
C THR A 37 -0.94 -12.63 -0.33
N ILE A 38 -0.22 -13.64 -0.84
CA ILE A 38 1.24 -13.59 -0.96
C ILE A 38 1.72 -12.42 -1.85
N GLY A 39 0.91 -11.98 -2.82
CA GLY A 39 1.22 -10.79 -3.61
C GLY A 39 1.15 -9.50 -2.80
N HIS A 40 0.21 -9.40 -1.86
CA HIS A 40 0.15 -8.27 -0.93
C HIS A 40 1.33 -8.27 0.04
N ASP A 41 1.69 -9.44 0.57
CA ASP A 41 2.84 -9.62 1.47
C ASP A 41 4.16 -9.19 0.80
N ASP A 42 4.38 -9.59 -0.46
CA ASP A 42 5.54 -9.19 -1.26
C ASP A 42 5.66 -7.66 -1.36
N ILE A 43 4.58 -6.98 -1.70
CA ILE A 43 4.56 -5.51 -1.79
C ILE A 43 4.91 -4.86 -0.46
N VAL A 44 4.29 -5.30 0.64
CA VAL A 44 4.54 -4.74 1.98
C VAL A 44 6.01 -4.94 2.39
N ARG A 45 6.55 -6.15 2.23
CA ARG A 45 7.94 -6.44 2.59
C ARG A 45 8.95 -5.63 1.77
N ARG A 46 8.68 -5.43 0.48
CA ARG A 46 9.53 -4.62 -0.38
C ARG A 46 9.40 -3.12 -0.12
N ALA A 47 8.28 -2.67 0.44
CA ALA A 47 8.09 -1.30 0.87
C ALA A 47 8.78 -1.00 2.22
N LEU A 48 8.94 -2.00 3.10
CA LEU A 48 9.49 -1.81 4.46
C LEU A 48 10.79 -1.01 4.54
N PRO A 49 11.79 -1.21 3.66
CA PRO A 49 13.03 -0.43 3.70
C PRO A 49 12.85 1.06 3.40
N LEU A 50 11.73 1.44 2.78
CA LEU A 50 11.44 2.81 2.35
C LEU A 50 10.76 3.65 3.44
N PHE A 51 10.27 2.99 4.51
CA PHE A 51 9.45 3.63 5.52
C PHE A 51 9.95 3.33 6.93
N ASP A 52 9.69 4.27 7.84
CA ASP A 52 9.89 4.06 9.28
C ASP A 52 8.69 3.33 9.89
N ARG A 53 7.50 3.51 9.30
CA ARG A 53 6.24 2.91 9.73
C ARG A 53 5.34 2.63 8.51
N ILE A 54 4.71 1.46 8.48
CA ILE A 54 3.68 1.12 7.50
C ILE A 54 2.39 0.77 8.25
N VAL A 55 1.28 1.40 7.85
CA VAL A 55 -0.05 1.04 8.34
C VAL A 55 -0.80 0.30 7.24
N ILE A 56 -1.14 -0.96 7.50
CA ILE A 56 -2.00 -1.74 6.60
C ILE A 56 -3.45 -1.40 6.96
N GLY A 57 -4.11 -0.69 6.05
CA GLY A 57 -5.49 -0.24 6.21
C GLY A 57 -6.48 -1.19 5.54
N ILE A 58 -7.28 -1.88 6.34
CA ILE A 58 -8.35 -2.76 5.86
C ILE A 58 -9.61 -1.93 5.65
N GLY A 59 -9.97 -1.69 4.38
CA GLY A 59 -11.18 -0.98 4.03
C GLY A 59 -12.43 -1.82 4.33
N VAL A 60 -13.36 -1.24 5.10
CA VAL A 60 -14.66 -1.82 5.42
C VAL A 60 -15.73 -1.02 4.71
N ASN A 61 -16.43 -1.65 3.77
CA ASN A 61 -17.54 -1.05 3.05
C ASN A 61 -18.79 -1.90 3.25
N GLU A 62 -19.75 -1.39 4.00
CA GLU A 62 -21.01 -2.08 4.33
C GLU A 62 -21.84 -2.49 3.10
N ARG A 63 -21.61 -1.84 1.95
CA ARG A 63 -22.29 -2.18 0.69
C ARG A 63 -21.68 -3.37 -0.04
N LYS A 64 -20.49 -3.85 0.39
CA LYS A 64 -19.80 -5.00 -0.20
C LYS A 64 -20.04 -6.25 0.64
N LYS A 65 -20.20 -7.37 -0.06
CA LYS A 65 -20.14 -8.69 0.60
C LYS A 65 -18.69 -9.16 0.61
N TYR A 66 -18.21 -9.54 1.77
CA TYR A 66 -16.89 -10.10 1.98
C TYR A 66 -16.99 -11.59 2.31
N MET A 67 -15.96 -12.35 1.98
CA MET A 67 -15.85 -13.75 2.39
C MET A 67 -15.45 -13.85 3.86
N PHE A 68 -14.55 -12.98 4.30
CA PHE A 68 -14.06 -12.91 5.68
C PHE A 68 -14.51 -11.61 6.34
N THR A 69 -14.87 -11.69 7.61
CA THR A 69 -15.20 -10.50 8.42
C THR A 69 -14.00 -9.56 8.54
N SER A 70 -14.23 -8.31 8.95
CA SER A 70 -13.16 -7.36 9.21
C SER A 70 -12.19 -7.85 10.28
N ASP A 71 -12.71 -8.51 11.32
CA ASP A 71 -11.91 -9.03 12.44
C ASP A 71 -11.05 -10.21 11.99
N GLU A 72 -11.58 -11.14 11.21
CA GLU A 72 -10.82 -12.26 10.64
C GLU A 72 -9.70 -11.76 9.73
N ARG A 73 -9.97 -10.76 8.88
CA ARG A 73 -8.94 -10.16 8.02
C ARG A 73 -7.85 -9.45 8.83
N MET A 74 -8.25 -8.71 9.86
CA MET A 74 -7.31 -8.05 10.77
C MET A 74 -6.44 -9.07 11.50
N GLU A 75 -7.03 -10.11 12.06
CA GLU A 75 -6.30 -11.16 12.76
C GLU A 75 -5.32 -11.88 11.84
N GLN A 76 -5.74 -12.23 10.61
CA GLN A 76 -4.89 -12.86 9.60
C GLN A 76 -3.64 -12.01 9.33
N ILE A 77 -3.82 -10.72 9.02
CA ILE A 77 -2.71 -9.84 8.67
C ILE A 77 -1.81 -9.59 9.89
N SER A 78 -2.40 -9.37 11.07
CA SER A 78 -1.64 -9.16 12.30
C SER A 78 -0.75 -10.36 12.66
N ARG A 79 -1.20 -11.57 12.40
CA ARG A 79 -0.38 -12.79 12.60
C ARG A 79 0.81 -12.86 11.64
N ILE A 80 0.63 -12.45 10.37
CA ILE A 80 1.68 -12.46 9.36
C ILE A 80 2.83 -11.53 9.77
N PHE A 81 2.51 -10.39 10.34
CA PHE A 81 3.47 -9.35 10.70
C PHE A 81 3.71 -9.21 12.22
N ALA A 82 3.41 -10.25 13.00
CA ALA A 82 3.52 -10.20 14.46
C ALA A 82 4.93 -9.82 14.97
N ASP A 83 5.97 -10.18 14.22
CA ASP A 83 7.37 -9.93 14.56
C ASP A 83 7.96 -8.69 13.85
N GLU A 84 7.11 -7.90 13.15
CA GLU A 84 7.57 -6.71 12.42
C GLU A 84 7.08 -5.42 13.10
N PRO A 85 7.93 -4.77 13.90
CA PRO A 85 7.53 -3.62 14.73
C PRO A 85 7.17 -2.37 13.93
N LYS A 86 7.55 -2.31 12.65
CA LYS A 86 7.22 -1.19 11.77
C LYS A 86 5.81 -1.28 11.20
N ILE A 87 5.12 -2.40 11.36
CA ILE A 87 3.80 -2.63 10.75
C ILE A 87 2.71 -2.54 11.81
N GLU A 88 1.69 -1.74 11.52
CA GLU A 88 0.43 -1.69 12.23
C GLU A 88 -0.71 -2.10 11.29
N VAL A 89 -1.72 -2.79 11.83
CA VAL A 89 -2.92 -3.20 11.07
C VAL A 89 -4.13 -2.51 11.66
N LYS A 90 -4.90 -1.81 10.82
CA LYS A 90 -6.09 -1.06 11.24
C LYS A 90 -7.23 -1.22 10.25
N THR A 91 -8.46 -1.08 10.71
CA THR A 91 -9.64 -0.96 9.86
C THR A 91 -10.01 0.50 9.65
N TYR A 92 -10.64 0.81 8.51
CA TYR A 92 -11.23 2.12 8.25
C TYR A 92 -12.47 1.97 7.36
N ASN A 93 -13.43 2.90 7.48
CA ASN A 93 -14.70 2.89 6.78
C ASN A 93 -15.06 4.23 6.09
N ASP A 94 -14.08 5.11 6.01
CA ASP A 94 -14.18 6.41 5.36
C ASP A 94 -13.29 6.49 4.09
N LEU A 95 -13.00 7.70 3.61
CA LEU A 95 -12.13 7.86 2.46
C LEU A 95 -10.67 7.54 2.79
N THR A 96 -9.96 6.94 1.85
CA THR A 96 -8.53 6.63 1.99
C THR A 96 -7.71 7.87 2.39
N ILE A 97 -8.06 9.05 1.88
CA ILE A 97 -7.38 10.32 2.23
C ILE A 97 -7.60 10.72 3.69
N ASP A 98 -8.79 10.46 4.26
CA ASP A 98 -9.09 10.78 5.64
C ASP A 98 -8.37 9.81 6.59
N PHE A 99 -8.32 8.54 6.22
CA PHE A 99 -7.48 7.54 6.88
C PHE A 99 -5.99 7.94 6.82
N ALA A 100 -5.49 8.34 5.65
CA ALA A 100 -4.11 8.79 5.48
C ALA A 100 -3.76 9.98 6.39
N ARG A 101 -4.66 10.95 6.50
CA ARG A 101 -4.49 12.11 7.39
C ARG A 101 -4.45 11.70 8.86
N ARG A 102 -5.35 10.82 9.30
CA ARG A 102 -5.35 10.31 10.69
C ARG A 102 -4.06 9.60 11.04
N GLU A 103 -3.52 8.83 10.12
CA GLU A 103 -2.28 8.09 10.31
C GLU A 103 -1.02 8.94 10.05
N LYS A 104 -1.17 10.22 9.66
CA LYS A 104 -0.09 11.12 9.27
C LYS A 104 0.81 10.50 8.20
N ALA A 105 0.18 9.85 7.24
CA ALA A 105 0.88 9.17 6.17
C ALA A 105 1.56 10.15 5.22
N SER A 106 2.79 9.83 4.83
CA SER A 106 3.55 10.55 3.81
C SER A 106 3.17 10.09 2.40
N PHE A 107 2.86 8.79 2.25
CA PHE A 107 2.52 8.17 0.98
C PHE A 107 1.44 7.10 1.13
N ILE A 108 0.65 6.94 0.05
CA ILE A 108 -0.17 5.74 -0.16
C ILE A 108 0.67 4.74 -0.95
N ILE A 109 0.76 3.50 -0.48
CA ILE A 109 1.49 2.42 -1.15
C ILE A 109 0.48 1.57 -1.92
N LYS A 110 0.78 1.25 -3.18
CA LYS A 110 -0.03 0.38 -4.02
C LYS A 110 0.83 -0.59 -4.81
N GLY A 111 0.33 -1.80 -5.01
CA GLY A 111 0.91 -2.78 -5.92
C GLY A 111 0.18 -2.79 -7.25
N VAL A 112 0.92 -2.92 -8.37
CA VAL A 112 0.36 -3.05 -9.71
C VAL A 112 0.88 -4.32 -10.39
N ARG A 113 -0.02 -5.11 -10.97
CA ARG A 113 0.28 -6.39 -11.63
C ARG A 113 0.14 -6.32 -13.15
N SER A 114 -0.67 -5.39 -13.63
CA SER A 114 -1.04 -5.27 -15.03
C SER A 114 -1.25 -3.82 -15.44
N ILE A 115 -1.34 -3.58 -16.74
CA ILE A 115 -1.72 -2.26 -17.27
C ILE A 115 -3.08 -1.82 -16.73
N LYS A 116 -4.03 -2.74 -16.63
CA LYS A 116 -5.37 -2.45 -16.11
C LYS A 116 -5.35 -2.02 -14.65
N ASP A 117 -4.55 -2.70 -13.81
CA ASP A 117 -4.34 -2.28 -12.41
C ASP A 117 -3.70 -0.89 -12.38
N PHE A 118 -2.68 -0.65 -13.22
CA PHE A 118 -1.99 0.64 -13.30
C PHE A 118 -2.94 1.79 -13.67
N GLU A 119 -3.77 1.63 -14.68
CA GLU A 119 -4.73 2.65 -15.10
C GLU A 119 -5.71 2.99 -13.96
N TYR A 120 -6.25 1.96 -13.30
CA TYR A 120 -7.15 2.14 -12.16
C TYR A 120 -6.47 2.85 -10.98
N GLU A 121 -5.29 2.38 -10.57
CA GLU A 121 -4.58 2.96 -9.43
C GLU A 121 -4.08 4.37 -9.73
N ARG A 122 -3.75 4.70 -10.98
CA ARG A 122 -3.40 6.05 -11.40
C ARG A 122 -4.56 7.01 -11.22
N GLU A 123 -5.76 6.64 -11.66
CA GLU A 123 -6.96 7.46 -11.49
C GLU A 123 -7.24 7.72 -10.00
N GLN A 124 -7.08 6.70 -9.15
CA GLN A 124 -7.23 6.85 -7.71
C GLN A 124 -6.14 7.76 -7.11
N ALA A 125 -4.90 7.63 -7.59
CA ALA A 125 -3.79 8.45 -7.15
C ALA A 125 -4.02 9.94 -7.48
N ASP A 126 -4.47 10.24 -8.69
CA ASP A 126 -4.79 11.61 -9.12
C ASP A 126 -5.86 12.25 -8.23
N ILE A 127 -6.92 11.49 -7.90
CA ILE A 127 -8.00 11.95 -7.00
C ILE A 127 -7.47 12.16 -5.57
N ASN A 128 -6.68 11.21 -5.06
CA ASN A 128 -6.11 11.31 -3.71
C ASN A 128 -5.16 12.52 -3.58
N LEU A 129 -4.38 12.79 -4.62
CA LEU A 129 -3.51 13.97 -4.66
C LEU A 129 -4.33 15.27 -4.68
N GLN A 130 -5.36 15.35 -5.53
CA GLN A 130 -6.21 16.56 -5.64
C GLN A 130 -6.99 16.84 -4.35
N LEU A 131 -7.56 15.82 -3.72
CA LEU A 131 -8.40 15.99 -2.53
C LEU A 131 -7.61 16.00 -1.22
N GLY A 132 -6.50 15.29 -1.17
CA GLY A 132 -5.75 15.04 0.06
C GLY A 132 -4.33 15.61 0.09
N GLY A 133 -3.77 15.98 -1.06
CA GLY A 133 -2.37 16.38 -1.18
C GLY A 133 -1.38 15.25 -0.87
N ILE A 134 -1.83 13.99 -0.97
CA ILE A 134 -1.00 12.82 -0.66
C ILE A 134 -0.61 12.08 -1.93
N GLU A 135 0.67 11.79 -2.07
CA GLU A 135 1.23 11.04 -3.20
C GLU A 135 1.05 9.53 -3.05
N THR A 136 0.98 8.85 -4.20
CA THR A 136 0.89 7.38 -4.25
C THR A 136 2.17 6.80 -4.82
N LEU A 137 2.77 5.88 -4.08
CA LEU A 137 3.92 5.09 -4.51
C LEU A 137 3.44 3.76 -5.10
N LEU A 138 3.72 3.54 -6.39
CA LEU A 138 3.39 2.30 -7.08
C LEU A 138 4.60 1.36 -7.06
N LEU A 139 4.40 0.12 -6.60
CA LEU A 139 5.36 -0.97 -6.68
C LEU A 139 4.86 -2.02 -7.68
N TYR A 140 5.72 -2.43 -8.61
CA TYR A 140 5.39 -3.52 -9.51
C TYR A 140 5.40 -4.85 -8.76
N SER A 141 4.36 -5.67 -8.98
CA SER A 141 4.31 -7.01 -8.44
C SER A 141 5.44 -7.87 -8.98
N ASP A 142 5.96 -8.78 -8.17
CA ASP A 142 6.84 -9.84 -8.65
C ASP A 142 6.09 -10.66 -9.70
N PRO A 143 6.70 -10.98 -10.87
CA PRO A 143 6.07 -11.78 -11.92
C PRO A 143 5.52 -13.12 -11.41
N ARG A 144 6.13 -13.71 -10.39
CA ARG A 144 5.66 -14.96 -9.76
C ARG A 144 4.26 -14.83 -9.15
N TYR A 145 3.87 -13.63 -8.74
CA TYR A 145 2.59 -13.36 -8.06
C TYR A 145 1.61 -12.56 -8.92
N SER A 146 1.95 -12.27 -10.16
CA SER A 146 1.12 -11.42 -11.03
C SER A 146 -0.29 -11.97 -11.28
N ALA A 147 -0.44 -13.30 -11.27
CA ALA A 147 -1.74 -13.96 -11.41
C ALA A 147 -2.52 -14.07 -10.07
N VAL A 148 -1.85 -13.84 -8.92
CA VAL A 148 -2.48 -14.02 -7.61
C VAL A 148 -3.32 -12.80 -7.27
N SER A 149 -4.61 -13.03 -7.02
CA SER A 149 -5.55 -12.01 -6.56
C SER A 149 -6.47 -12.57 -5.47
N SER A 150 -7.01 -11.69 -4.62
CA SER A 150 -8.02 -12.10 -3.64
C SER A 150 -9.24 -12.72 -4.31
N SER A 151 -9.63 -12.24 -5.49
CA SER A 151 -10.77 -12.80 -6.25
C SER A 151 -10.50 -14.23 -6.69
N LEU A 152 -9.31 -14.52 -7.23
CA LEU A 152 -8.89 -15.88 -7.57
C LEU A 152 -8.91 -16.79 -6.33
N VAL A 153 -8.37 -16.31 -5.21
CA VAL A 153 -8.32 -17.11 -3.98
C VAL A 153 -9.73 -17.42 -3.47
N ARG A 154 -10.65 -16.44 -3.48
CA ARG A 154 -12.05 -16.69 -3.10
C ARG A 154 -12.74 -17.69 -4.01
N GLU A 155 -12.51 -17.61 -5.32
CA GLU A 155 -13.05 -18.58 -6.29
C GLU A 155 -12.54 -19.98 -6.01
N LEU A 156 -11.24 -20.15 -5.78
CA LEU A 156 -10.65 -21.45 -5.43
C LEU A 156 -11.23 -22.01 -4.13
N ILE A 157 -11.38 -21.18 -3.10
CA ILE A 157 -12.01 -21.58 -1.82
C ILE A 157 -13.45 -22.03 -2.06
N HIS A 158 -14.21 -21.29 -2.86
CA HIS A 158 -15.60 -21.61 -3.19
C HIS A 158 -15.73 -23.02 -3.83
N PHE A 159 -14.77 -23.40 -4.66
CA PHE A 159 -14.71 -24.72 -5.29
C PHE A 159 -13.94 -25.77 -4.46
N GLY A 160 -13.63 -25.49 -3.19
CA GLY A 160 -12.99 -26.43 -2.29
C GLY A 160 -11.53 -26.77 -2.64
N ARG A 161 -10.83 -25.85 -3.32
CA ARG A 161 -9.43 -26.03 -3.68
C ARG A 161 -8.51 -25.55 -2.56
N ASP A 162 -7.34 -26.20 -2.44
CA ASP A 162 -6.28 -25.72 -1.55
C ASP A 162 -5.73 -24.39 -2.09
N VAL A 163 -5.61 -23.40 -1.20
CA VAL A 163 -5.11 -22.05 -1.50
C VAL A 163 -3.84 -21.71 -0.73
N SER A 164 -3.25 -22.67 -0.05
CA SER A 164 -2.10 -22.45 0.83
C SER A 164 -0.90 -21.83 0.11
N GLU A 165 -0.71 -22.10 -1.18
CA GLU A 165 0.37 -21.53 -1.99
C GLU A 165 0.16 -20.04 -2.35
N PHE A 166 -1.09 -19.54 -2.25
CA PHE A 166 -1.45 -18.15 -2.56
C PHE A 166 -1.53 -17.25 -1.33
N LEU A 167 -1.39 -17.84 -0.16
CA LEU A 167 -1.42 -17.15 1.13
C LEU A 167 -0.02 -17.00 1.70
N PRO A 168 0.27 -15.90 2.45
CA PRO A 168 1.55 -15.75 3.12
C PRO A 168 1.78 -16.89 4.11
N LYS A 169 3.01 -17.40 4.12
CA LYS A 169 3.46 -18.32 5.16
C LYS A 169 3.94 -17.54 6.35
N LYS A 170 3.59 -17.99 7.53
CA LYS A 170 4.12 -17.44 8.78
C LYS A 170 5.60 -17.79 8.92
#